data_2bc668730f0a7268915ccc3b281244c4
#
_entry.id   2bc668730f0a7268915ccc3b281244c4
#
_cell.length_a   1.000
_cell.length_b   1.000
_cell.length_c   1.000
_cell.angle_alpha   90.00
_cell.angle_beta   90.00
_cell.angle_gamma   90.00
#
_symmetry.space_group_name_H-M   'P 1'
#
loop_
_entity.id
_entity.type
_entity.pdbx_description
1 polymer ?
#
loop_
_entity_poly.entity_id
_entity_poly.type
_entity_poly.pdbx_seq_one_letter_code
_entity_poly.pdbx_strand_id
1 'polypeptide(L)'
;MNVTRTGIPDVFIIEPKVFGDNRGFFLESFNQNTFNEVLGREVSFVQDNHSKSSKNVLRGLHFQSQNTQGKLVRVIAGAVFDVAVDLRGSSETFGQWVGIELSADNKKQLWVPEGFAHGFYVLEENTEFVYKCTDYYNPSFEHTLAWNEPTIQIQWPIPDGVEPLISEKDRKGLSLDRKSV
;
A
#
# COMPACT_ATOMS: atom_id res chain seq x y z
N MET A 1 5.90 -13.26 -14.36
CA MET A 1 5.16 -12.39 -13.44
C MET A 1 3.68 -12.64 -13.64
N ASN A 2 2.95 -12.97 -12.58
CA ASN A 2 1.51 -13.11 -12.62
C ASN A 2 0.88 -11.81 -12.09
N VAL A 3 -0.27 -11.41 -12.66
CA VAL A 3 -0.99 -10.22 -12.23
C VAL A 3 -2.44 -10.59 -11.97
N THR A 4 -2.93 -10.24 -10.80
CA THR A 4 -4.32 -10.46 -10.41
C THR A 4 -5.00 -9.13 -10.15
N ARG A 5 -6.15 -8.90 -10.78
CA ARG A 5 -6.99 -7.74 -10.52
C ARG A 5 -7.69 -7.91 -9.17
N THR A 6 -7.85 -6.81 -8.46
CA THR A 6 -8.62 -6.78 -7.21
C THR A 6 -10.08 -6.40 -7.47
N GLY A 7 -10.87 -6.21 -6.39
CA GLY A 7 -12.22 -5.66 -6.50
C GLY A 7 -12.27 -4.21 -7.01
N ILE A 8 -11.15 -3.48 -6.91
CA ILE A 8 -10.99 -2.14 -7.50
C ILE A 8 -10.15 -2.29 -8.78
N PRO A 9 -10.67 -2.00 -9.97
CA PRO A 9 -10.06 -2.37 -11.25
C PRO A 9 -8.62 -1.90 -11.48
N ASP A 10 -8.22 -0.78 -10.89
CA ASP A 10 -6.91 -0.16 -11.09
C ASP A 10 -5.85 -0.63 -10.08
N VAL A 11 -6.26 -1.37 -9.04
CA VAL A 11 -5.37 -1.93 -8.03
C VAL A 11 -5.01 -3.36 -8.40
N PHE A 12 -3.71 -3.65 -8.51
CA PHE A 12 -3.22 -4.97 -8.94
C PHE A 12 -2.35 -5.63 -7.89
N ILE A 13 -2.55 -6.94 -7.74
CA ILE A 13 -1.62 -7.82 -7.05
C ILE A 13 -0.64 -8.36 -8.08
N ILE A 14 0.65 -8.20 -7.80
CA ILE A 14 1.74 -8.63 -8.67
C ILE A 14 2.52 -9.73 -7.95
N GLU A 15 2.66 -10.88 -8.62
CA GLU A 15 3.41 -12.02 -8.11
C GLU A 15 4.62 -12.25 -9.03
N PRO A 16 5.84 -11.86 -8.60
CA PRO A 16 7.05 -12.08 -9.38
C PRO A 16 7.35 -13.58 -9.51
N LYS A 17 8.00 -13.97 -10.60
CA LYS A 17 8.49 -15.33 -10.73
C LYS A 17 9.69 -15.52 -9.81
N VAL A 18 9.61 -16.51 -8.93
CA VAL A 18 10.67 -16.86 -8.00
C VAL A 18 11.42 -18.09 -8.53
N PHE A 19 12.74 -18.00 -8.55
CA PHE A 19 13.63 -19.09 -8.89
C PHE A 19 14.37 -19.50 -7.62
N GLY A 20 14.17 -20.71 -7.15
CA GLY A 20 14.77 -21.22 -5.91
C GLY A 20 15.58 -22.48 -6.13
N ASP A 21 16.66 -22.65 -5.36
CA ASP A 21 17.45 -23.86 -5.23
C ASP A 21 18.00 -23.99 -3.79
N ASN A 22 18.90 -24.95 -3.53
CA ASN A 22 19.48 -25.19 -2.22
C ASN A 22 20.37 -24.05 -1.68
N ARG A 23 20.65 -23.02 -2.47
CA ARG A 23 21.40 -21.81 -2.06
C ARG A 23 20.47 -20.66 -1.63
N GLY A 24 19.15 -20.74 -1.94
CA GLY A 24 18.17 -19.69 -1.67
C GLY A 24 17.28 -19.41 -2.88
N PHE A 25 16.92 -18.15 -3.09
CA PHE A 25 16.07 -17.77 -4.21
C PHE A 25 16.61 -16.53 -4.95
N PHE A 26 16.17 -16.40 -6.20
CA PHE A 26 16.32 -15.19 -7.01
C PHE A 26 14.95 -14.81 -7.59
N LEU A 27 14.67 -13.53 -7.63
CA LEU A 27 13.53 -12.98 -8.34
C LEU A 27 13.87 -11.60 -8.95
N GLU A 28 13.30 -11.29 -10.09
CA GLU A 28 13.25 -9.92 -10.58
C GLU A 28 12.09 -9.21 -9.87
N SER A 29 12.43 -8.32 -8.93
CA SER A 29 11.43 -7.65 -8.09
C SER A 29 10.74 -6.50 -8.80
N PHE A 30 11.35 -5.94 -9.83
CA PHE A 30 10.80 -4.87 -10.66
C PHE A 30 11.45 -4.86 -12.04
N ASN A 31 10.65 -4.63 -13.06
CA ASN A 31 11.08 -4.38 -14.43
C ASN A 31 10.15 -3.35 -15.06
N GLN A 32 10.70 -2.22 -15.47
CA GLN A 32 9.93 -1.07 -15.95
C GLN A 32 9.08 -1.41 -17.18
N ASN A 33 9.64 -2.15 -18.15
CA ASN A 33 8.92 -2.50 -19.35
C ASN A 33 7.73 -3.40 -19.06
N THR A 34 7.97 -4.49 -18.31
CA THR A 34 6.91 -5.42 -17.91
C THR A 34 5.84 -4.75 -17.05
N PHE A 35 6.23 -3.82 -16.18
CA PHE A 35 5.29 -3.07 -15.34
C PHE A 35 4.38 -2.16 -16.19
N ASN A 36 4.95 -1.44 -17.15
CA ASN A 36 4.19 -0.59 -18.10
C ASN A 36 3.23 -1.41 -18.96
N GLU A 37 3.66 -2.58 -19.45
CA GLU A 37 2.80 -3.51 -20.18
C GLU A 37 1.60 -3.95 -19.34
N VAL A 38 1.80 -4.29 -18.06
CA VAL A 38 0.74 -4.69 -17.14
C VAL A 38 -0.27 -3.58 -16.91
N LEU A 39 0.20 -2.35 -16.72
CA LEU A 39 -0.67 -1.19 -16.50
C LEU A 39 -1.35 -0.68 -17.78
N GLY A 40 -0.79 -0.99 -18.95
CA GLY A 40 -1.24 -0.42 -20.24
C GLY A 40 -0.93 1.07 -20.38
N ARG A 41 -0.02 1.60 -19.57
CA ARG A 41 0.47 3.00 -19.60
C ARG A 41 1.90 3.10 -19.10
N GLU A 42 2.58 4.16 -19.47
CA GLU A 42 3.90 4.46 -18.93
C GLU A 42 3.79 5.04 -17.50
N VAL A 43 4.60 4.50 -16.61
CA VAL A 43 4.75 4.96 -15.23
C VAL A 43 6.23 5.01 -14.90
N SER A 44 6.69 6.11 -14.32
CA SER A 44 8.07 6.24 -13.85
C SER A 44 8.10 6.37 -12.34
N PHE A 45 9.05 5.69 -11.70
CA PHE A 45 9.27 5.82 -10.26
C PHE A 45 10.47 6.74 -10.01
N VAL A 46 10.28 7.68 -9.09
CA VAL A 46 11.26 8.74 -8.79
C VAL A 46 11.77 8.71 -7.35
N GLN A 47 11.15 7.91 -6.48
CA GLN A 47 11.50 7.82 -5.06
C GLN A 47 11.31 6.39 -4.56
N ASP A 48 12.27 5.89 -3.78
CA ASP A 48 12.16 4.65 -3.01
C ASP A 48 12.13 4.96 -1.51
N ASN A 49 11.29 4.22 -0.78
CA ASN A 49 11.20 4.32 0.68
C ASN A 49 11.36 2.94 1.32
N HIS A 50 11.93 2.93 2.53
CA HIS A 50 12.13 1.73 3.32
C HIS A 50 11.77 2.03 4.78
N SER A 51 10.93 1.21 5.38
CA SER A 51 10.59 1.30 6.80
C SER A 51 10.76 -0.04 7.50
N LYS A 52 11.06 0.01 8.81
CA LYS A 52 11.05 -1.14 9.70
C LYS A 52 10.08 -0.87 10.83
N SER A 53 9.28 -1.86 11.20
CA SER A 53 8.24 -1.73 12.22
C SER A 53 8.14 -2.99 13.07
N SER A 54 7.77 -2.82 14.34
CA SER A 54 7.39 -3.90 15.23
C SER A 54 5.97 -4.37 14.94
N LYS A 55 5.62 -5.55 15.41
CA LYS A 55 4.26 -6.08 15.34
C LYS A 55 3.23 -5.10 15.94
N ASN A 56 2.03 -5.11 15.41
CA ASN A 56 0.90 -4.26 15.79
C ASN A 56 1.06 -2.77 15.44
N VAL A 57 2.12 -2.34 14.76
CA VAL A 57 2.19 -0.98 14.22
C VAL A 57 1.19 -0.84 13.07
N LEU A 58 0.43 0.25 13.08
CA LEU A 58 -0.42 0.68 11.98
C LEU A 58 0.09 2.03 11.46
N ARG A 59 0.33 2.11 10.15
CA ARG A 59 0.76 3.35 9.47
C ARG A 59 -0.26 3.74 8.41
N GLY A 60 -0.63 5.00 8.38
CA GLY A 60 -1.54 5.54 7.37
C GLY A 60 -2.93 5.88 7.93
N LEU A 61 -3.89 6.09 7.07
CA LEU A 61 -3.84 5.96 5.59
C LEU A 61 -3.32 7.27 4.96
N HIS A 62 -2.20 7.23 4.29
CA HIS A 62 -1.53 8.43 3.75
C HIS A 62 -1.87 8.67 2.29
N PHE A 63 -2.10 9.93 1.93
CA PHE A 63 -2.24 10.39 0.56
C PHE A 63 -1.71 11.82 0.40
N GLN A 64 -1.46 12.23 -0.84
CA GLN A 64 -1.13 13.61 -1.18
C GLN A 64 -2.23 14.21 -2.05
N SER A 65 -2.71 15.41 -1.70
CA SER A 65 -3.74 16.14 -2.47
C SER A 65 -3.18 16.77 -3.75
N GLN A 66 -1.88 17.01 -3.80
CA GLN A 66 -1.10 17.37 -5.00
C GLN A 66 0.16 16.51 -5.02
N ASN A 67 0.81 16.40 -6.17
CA ASN A 67 1.90 15.45 -6.37
C ASN A 67 1.49 14.03 -5.96
N THR A 68 0.32 13.61 -6.43
CA THR A 68 -0.28 12.32 -6.06
C THR A 68 0.64 11.18 -6.43
N GLN A 69 0.89 10.28 -5.49
CA GLN A 69 1.84 9.19 -5.64
C GLN A 69 1.13 7.88 -5.95
N GLY A 70 1.41 7.28 -7.09
CA GLY A 70 1.25 5.84 -7.28
C GLY A 70 2.36 5.11 -6.52
N LYS A 71 2.05 3.97 -5.92
CA LYS A 71 2.98 3.21 -5.08
C LYS A 71 3.03 1.75 -5.50
N LEU A 72 4.23 1.22 -5.69
CA LEU A 72 4.47 -0.21 -5.81
C LEU A 72 5.13 -0.70 -4.53
N VAL A 73 4.38 -1.48 -3.75
CA VAL A 73 4.76 -1.85 -2.39
C VAL A 73 5.04 -3.34 -2.24
N ARG A 74 5.96 -3.70 -1.36
CA ARG A 74 6.28 -5.09 -1.01
C ARG A 74 6.92 -5.20 0.38
N VAL A 75 6.87 -6.40 0.95
CA VAL A 75 7.56 -6.76 2.20
C VAL A 75 8.80 -7.56 1.88
N ILE A 76 9.93 -7.23 2.54
CA ILE A 76 11.21 -7.93 2.39
C ILE A 76 11.61 -8.73 3.62
N ALA A 77 10.98 -8.45 4.78
CA ALA A 77 11.07 -9.23 6.01
C ALA A 77 9.73 -9.12 6.77
N GLY A 78 9.23 -10.22 7.31
CA GLY A 78 7.96 -10.26 8.04
C GLY A 78 6.73 -10.16 7.13
N ALA A 79 5.62 -9.62 7.68
CA ALA A 79 4.33 -9.55 6.99
C ALA A 79 3.51 -8.33 7.42
N VAL A 80 2.69 -7.82 6.50
CA VAL A 80 1.71 -6.76 6.74
C VAL A 80 0.35 -7.12 6.13
N PHE A 81 -0.72 -6.54 6.67
CA PHE A 81 -1.98 -6.39 5.96
C PHE A 81 -1.99 -4.99 5.33
N ASP A 82 -1.88 -4.95 4.02
CA ASP A 82 -1.73 -3.73 3.23
C ASP A 82 -3.08 -3.29 2.66
N VAL A 83 -3.41 -2.00 2.77
CA VAL A 83 -4.73 -1.46 2.43
C VAL A 83 -4.59 -0.25 1.51
N ALA A 84 -5.38 -0.26 0.44
CA ALA A 84 -5.58 0.87 -0.47
C ALA A 84 -7.05 1.28 -0.48
N VAL A 85 -7.35 2.57 -0.34
CA VAL A 85 -8.69 3.17 -0.37
C VAL A 85 -8.79 4.13 -1.54
N ASP A 86 -9.79 3.97 -2.39
CA ASP A 86 -10.02 4.87 -3.52
C ASP A 86 -10.58 6.22 -3.05
N LEU A 87 -9.82 7.29 -3.24
CA LEU A 87 -10.21 8.65 -2.90
C LEU A 87 -10.52 9.52 -4.13
N ARG A 88 -10.52 8.96 -5.32
CA ARG A 88 -10.79 9.68 -6.56
C ARG A 88 -12.27 10.06 -6.63
N GLY A 89 -12.60 11.35 -6.49
CA GLY A 89 -13.97 11.86 -6.35
C GLY A 89 -14.93 11.50 -7.50
N SER A 90 -14.42 11.24 -8.71
CA SER A 90 -15.21 10.82 -9.88
C SER A 90 -15.26 9.30 -10.08
N SER A 91 -14.58 8.51 -9.23
CA SER A 91 -14.53 7.06 -9.35
C SER A 91 -15.84 6.41 -8.90
N GLU A 92 -16.26 5.36 -9.60
CA GLU A 92 -17.37 4.49 -9.18
C GLU A 92 -17.04 3.70 -7.91
N THR A 93 -15.74 3.52 -7.61
CA THR A 93 -15.24 2.85 -6.42
C THR A 93 -14.80 3.80 -5.31
N PHE A 94 -15.18 5.09 -5.37
CA PHE A 94 -14.88 6.07 -4.32
C PHE A 94 -15.30 5.57 -2.93
N GLY A 95 -14.35 5.60 -1.97
CA GLY A 95 -14.54 5.11 -0.60
C GLY A 95 -14.48 3.60 -0.45
N GLN A 96 -14.38 2.83 -1.54
CA GLN A 96 -14.11 1.39 -1.45
C GLN A 96 -12.63 1.13 -1.16
N TRP A 97 -12.36 -0.02 -0.58
CA TRP A 97 -11.00 -0.42 -0.24
C TRP A 97 -10.70 -1.86 -0.65
N VAL A 98 -9.42 -2.14 -0.83
CA VAL A 98 -8.87 -3.49 -0.92
C VAL A 98 -7.81 -3.68 0.14
N GLY A 99 -7.75 -4.88 0.71
CA GLY A 99 -6.73 -5.29 1.65
C GLY A 99 -6.15 -6.64 1.28
N ILE A 100 -4.84 -6.78 1.46
CA ILE A 100 -4.12 -8.02 1.16
C ILE A 100 -2.96 -8.22 2.13
N GLU A 101 -2.69 -9.48 2.46
CA GLU A 101 -1.45 -9.82 3.14
C GLU A 101 -0.28 -9.82 2.14
N LEU A 102 0.74 -9.02 2.46
CA LEU A 102 2.04 -9.00 1.80
C LEU A 102 3.08 -9.50 2.80
N SER A 103 3.94 -10.42 2.36
CA SER A 103 4.98 -10.98 3.23
C SER A 103 6.27 -11.28 2.46
N ALA A 104 7.37 -11.40 3.21
CA ALA A 104 8.63 -11.89 2.66
C ALA A 104 8.49 -13.31 2.09
N ASP A 105 7.55 -14.13 2.61
CA ASP A 105 7.31 -15.48 2.16
C ASP A 105 6.49 -15.53 0.88
N ASN A 106 5.36 -14.81 0.81
CA ASN A 106 4.49 -14.84 -0.37
C ASN A 106 5.03 -14.02 -1.54
N LYS A 107 5.96 -13.08 -1.29
CA LYS A 107 6.64 -12.20 -2.25
C LYS A 107 5.68 -11.39 -3.14
N LYS A 108 4.42 -11.27 -2.73
CA LYS A 108 3.42 -10.46 -3.42
C LYS A 108 3.77 -8.99 -3.31
N GLN A 109 3.37 -8.25 -4.33
CA GLN A 109 3.45 -6.80 -4.37
C GLN A 109 2.07 -6.24 -4.66
N LEU A 110 1.78 -5.04 -4.17
CA LEU A 110 0.55 -4.33 -4.49
C LEU A 110 0.88 -3.05 -5.28
N TRP A 111 0.22 -2.87 -6.41
CA TRP A 111 0.17 -1.60 -7.09
C TRP A 111 -1.02 -0.80 -6.58
N VAL A 112 -0.74 0.34 -5.97
CA VAL A 112 -1.71 1.33 -5.49
C VAL A 112 -1.59 2.56 -6.40
N PRO A 113 -2.61 2.87 -7.23
CA PRO A 113 -2.56 4.01 -8.15
C PRO A 113 -2.54 5.37 -7.44
N GLU A 114 -2.28 6.41 -8.22
CA GLU A 114 -2.45 7.80 -7.81
C GLU A 114 -3.91 8.07 -7.42
N GLY A 115 -4.13 8.89 -6.41
CA GLY A 115 -5.47 9.23 -5.90
C GLY A 115 -6.05 8.23 -4.89
N PHE A 116 -5.22 7.34 -4.37
CA PHE A 116 -5.56 6.41 -3.29
C PHE A 116 -4.92 6.85 -1.98
N ALA A 117 -5.63 6.61 -0.86
CA ALA A 117 -5.01 6.55 0.45
C ALA A 117 -4.43 5.15 0.69
N HIS A 118 -3.27 5.08 1.31
CA HIS A 118 -2.53 3.84 1.51
C HIS A 118 -2.03 3.72 2.95
N GLY A 119 -2.13 2.54 3.50
CA GLY A 119 -1.61 2.21 4.82
C GLY A 119 -1.51 0.71 5.05
N PHE A 120 -0.93 0.33 6.16
CA PHE A 120 -0.76 -1.10 6.50
C PHE A 120 -0.72 -1.34 8.01
N TYR A 121 -1.12 -2.55 8.38
CA TYR A 121 -1.00 -3.08 9.73
C TYR A 121 0.04 -4.20 9.75
N VAL A 122 0.97 -4.14 10.72
CA VAL A 122 2.12 -5.04 10.81
C VAL A 122 1.75 -6.31 11.58
N LEU A 123 1.90 -7.47 10.92
CA LEU A 123 1.51 -8.79 11.43
C LEU A 123 2.62 -9.50 12.19
N GLU A 124 3.89 -9.19 11.89
CA GLU A 124 5.08 -9.86 12.44
C GLU A 124 6.10 -8.87 12.98
N GLU A 125 6.93 -9.32 13.91
CA GLU A 125 8.04 -8.52 14.43
C GLU A 125 9.11 -8.27 13.36
N ASN A 126 9.80 -7.12 13.49
CA ASN A 126 10.88 -6.72 12.59
C ASN A 126 10.49 -6.71 11.09
N THR A 127 9.23 -6.40 10.80
CA THR A 127 8.76 -6.30 9.42
C THR A 127 9.42 -5.14 8.69
N GLU A 128 10.00 -5.43 7.53
CA GLU A 128 10.62 -4.44 6.65
C GLU A 128 9.81 -4.30 5.37
N PHE A 129 9.37 -3.06 5.12
CA PHE A 129 8.47 -2.68 4.06
C PHE A 129 9.15 -1.67 3.14
N VAL A 130 9.15 -1.96 1.84
CA VAL A 130 9.77 -1.11 0.82
C VAL A 130 8.75 -0.76 -0.26
N TYR A 131 8.83 0.47 -0.78
CA TYR A 131 7.95 0.88 -1.86
C TYR A 131 8.55 1.96 -2.75
N LYS A 132 8.18 1.91 -4.02
CA LYS A 132 8.49 2.90 -5.04
C LYS A 132 7.33 3.88 -5.19
N CYS A 133 7.62 5.15 -5.42
CA CYS A 133 6.64 6.22 -5.64
C CYS A 133 6.81 6.87 -7.01
N THR A 134 5.68 7.20 -7.65
CA THR A 134 5.66 7.85 -8.98
C THR A 134 5.90 9.36 -8.92
N ASP A 135 5.80 9.97 -7.73
CA ASP A 135 6.09 11.38 -7.51
C ASP A 135 6.83 11.56 -6.17
N TYR A 136 7.39 12.75 -5.97
CA TYR A 136 8.15 13.08 -4.77
C TYR A 136 7.23 13.31 -3.57
N TYR A 137 7.73 12.96 -2.39
CA TYR A 137 7.10 13.31 -1.14
C TYR A 137 7.07 14.84 -0.96
N ASN A 138 5.87 15.37 -0.69
CA ASN A 138 5.66 16.77 -0.39
C ASN A 138 4.84 16.92 0.89
N PRO A 139 5.48 17.28 2.02
CA PRO A 139 4.81 17.38 3.31
C PRO A 139 3.70 18.44 3.36
N SER A 140 3.73 19.43 2.45
CA SER A 140 2.70 20.47 2.39
C SER A 140 1.36 19.96 1.84
N PHE A 141 1.36 18.84 1.14
CA PHE A 141 0.18 18.24 0.53
C PHE A 141 -0.15 16.86 1.11
N GLU A 142 0.62 16.43 2.12
CA GLU A 142 0.37 15.16 2.76
C GLU A 142 -0.81 15.25 3.74
N HIS A 143 -1.69 14.26 3.63
CA HIS A 143 -2.84 14.09 4.51
C HIS A 143 -2.91 12.65 5.01
N THR A 144 -3.60 12.48 6.12
CA THR A 144 -3.92 11.16 6.68
C THR A 144 -5.44 11.02 6.75
N LEU A 145 -5.98 9.98 6.13
CA LEU A 145 -7.36 9.54 6.34
C LEU A 145 -7.41 8.68 7.60
N ALA A 146 -8.44 8.83 8.41
CA ALA A 146 -8.58 8.05 9.64
C ALA A 146 -8.61 6.55 9.34
N TRP A 147 -7.74 5.78 9.97
CA TRP A 147 -7.63 4.33 9.79
C TRP A 147 -8.91 3.57 10.17
N ASN A 148 -9.70 4.13 11.08
CA ASN A 148 -10.96 3.60 11.60
C ASN A 148 -12.19 4.38 11.09
N GLU A 149 -12.08 5.00 9.92
CA GLU A 149 -13.17 5.77 9.31
C GLU A 149 -14.45 4.92 9.20
N PRO A 150 -15.54 5.33 9.88
CA PRO A 150 -16.72 4.49 10.03
C PRO A 150 -17.50 4.26 8.72
N THR A 151 -17.32 5.12 7.71
CA THR A 151 -17.98 4.97 6.42
C THR A 151 -17.26 4.01 5.49
N ILE A 152 -15.96 3.77 5.71
CA ILE A 152 -15.13 2.86 4.90
C ILE A 152 -15.14 1.45 5.49
N GLN A 153 -15.13 1.33 6.82
CA GLN A 153 -15.21 0.06 7.55
C GLN A 153 -14.14 -0.96 7.16
N ILE A 154 -12.88 -0.53 7.13
CA ILE A 154 -11.75 -1.44 6.86
C ILE A 154 -11.71 -2.53 7.93
N GLN A 155 -11.67 -3.78 7.50
CA GLN A 155 -11.56 -4.95 8.36
C GLN A 155 -10.09 -5.25 8.67
N TRP A 156 -9.50 -4.44 9.54
CA TRP A 156 -8.13 -4.67 9.98
C TRP A 156 -8.02 -5.97 10.77
N PRO A 157 -6.99 -6.81 10.53
CA PRO A 157 -6.79 -8.06 11.27
C PRO A 157 -6.15 -7.81 12.65
N ILE A 158 -6.70 -6.87 13.41
CA ILE A 158 -6.25 -6.53 14.75
C ILE A 158 -6.85 -7.54 15.72
N PRO A 159 -6.03 -8.28 16.50
CA PRO A 159 -6.55 -9.25 17.46
C PRO A 159 -7.38 -8.56 18.56
N ASP A 160 -8.35 -9.28 19.09
CA ASP A 160 -9.19 -8.79 20.18
C ASP A 160 -8.33 -8.35 21.38
N GLY A 161 -8.63 -7.16 21.90
CA GLY A 161 -7.92 -6.58 23.04
C GLY A 161 -6.55 -5.97 22.74
N VAL A 162 -6.13 -5.97 21.47
CA VAL A 162 -4.90 -5.32 21.04
C VAL A 162 -5.20 -3.90 20.53
N GLU A 163 -4.51 -2.91 21.10
CA GLU A 163 -4.50 -1.57 20.53
C GLU A 163 -3.36 -1.43 19.53
N PRO A 164 -3.62 -0.97 18.28
CA PRO A 164 -2.56 -0.76 17.32
C PRO A 164 -1.64 0.39 17.75
N LEU A 165 -0.35 0.24 17.46
CA LEU A 165 0.66 1.27 17.68
C LEU A 165 0.60 2.27 16.53
N ILE A 166 0.08 3.48 16.80
CA ILE A 166 -0.20 4.50 15.80
C ILE A 166 0.53 5.80 16.19
N SER A 167 1.14 6.47 15.21
CA SER A 167 1.77 7.77 15.43
C SER A 167 0.75 8.85 15.82
N GLU A 168 1.19 9.91 16.50
CA GLU A 168 0.34 11.07 16.81
C GLU A 168 -0.30 11.69 15.56
N LYS A 169 0.43 11.70 14.45
CA LYS A 169 -0.06 12.19 13.16
C LYS A 169 -1.21 11.31 12.65
N ASP A 170 -1.03 10.00 12.65
CA ASP A 170 -2.01 9.06 12.10
C ASP A 170 -3.26 8.95 12.99
N ARG A 171 -3.13 9.20 14.30
CA ARG A 171 -4.28 9.30 15.24
C ARG A 171 -5.22 10.47 14.90
N LYS A 172 -4.70 11.52 14.28
CA LYS A 172 -5.45 12.75 13.91
C LYS A 172 -5.95 12.69 12.46
N GLY A 173 -6.10 11.51 11.91
CA GLY A 173 -6.60 11.32 10.56
C GLY A 173 -7.95 11.98 10.31
N LEU A 174 -8.13 12.50 9.10
CA LEU A 174 -9.35 13.14 8.63
C LEU A 174 -10.46 12.11 8.38
N SER A 175 -11.70 12.51 8.55
CA SER A 175 -12.85 11.73 8.05
C SER A 175 -12.96 11.84 6.53
N LEU A 176 -13.58 10.85 5.90
CA LEU A 176 -13.82 10.84 4.46
C LEU A 176 -14.85 11.91 4.09
N ASP A 177 -14.43 12.94 3.36
CA ASP A 177 -15.32 13.91 2.72
C ASP A 177 -14.95 14.02 1.24
N ARG A 178 -15.96 13.83 0.35
CA ARG A 178 -15.79 13.98 -1.10
C ARG A 178 -15.27 15.37 -1.53
N LYS A 179 -15.41 16.37 -0.67
CA LYS A 179 -14.95 17.75 -0.95
C LYS A 179 -13.50 17.99 -0.55
N SER A 180 -12.88 17.05 0.16
CA SER A 180 -11.55 17.22 0.74
C SER A 180 -10.45 16.51 -0.06
N VAL A 181 -10.78 15.90 -1.19
CA VAL A 181 -9.84 15.11 -2.02
C VAL A 181 -9.90 15.59 -3.48
#